data_b3214b1722b515e11f602589ddc22a64
#
_entry.id   b3214b1722b515e11f602589ddc22a64
#
_cell.length_a   1.000
_cell.length_b   1.000
_cell.length_c   1.000
_cell.angle_alpha   90.00
_cell.angle_beta   90.00
_cell.angle_gamma   90.00
#
_symmetry.space_group_name_H-M   'P 1'
#
loop_
_entity.id
_entity.type
_entity.pdbx_description
1 polymer ?
#
loop_
_entity_poly.entity_id
_entity_poly.type
_entity_poly.pdbx_seq_one_letter_code
_entity_poly.pdbx_strand_id
1 'polypeptide(L)'
;MNDREFRVVGLRRTGNHAIINWILQQVDGTVVFVNDIFINENPFRTVVEVFESQDPDFYWRANRIKSNPLYAGEDYLDNLRKEANRDFIPKDLLIFSLEDYRLKLMDVKRYQKRHLLYFGNSKEKTDILILRDPYNLLASRLKNERIGLKTRSYLKPFADV
;
A
#
# COMPACT_ATOMS: atom_id res chain seq x y z
N MET A 1 11.41 0.42 -15.45
CA MET A 1 10.49 -0.75 -15.42
C MET A 1 10.89 -1.62 -14.25
N ASN A 2 9.94 -2.05 -13.42
CA ASN A 2 10.21 -2.93 -12.28
C ASN A 2 10.37 -4.38 -12.76
N ASP A 3 11.15 -5.19 -12.06
CA ASP A 3 11.26 -6.61 -12.40
C ASP A 3 10.01 -7.36 -11.94
N ARG A 4 9.69 -7.29 -10.67
CA ARG A 4 8.51 -7.96 -10.10
C ARG A 4 7.59 -6.97 -9.39
N GLU A 5 6.31 -7.30 -9.41
CA GLU A 5 5.28 -6.53 -8.74
C GLU A 5 4.31 -7.46 -8.01
N PHE A 6 4.12 -7.22 -6.72
CA PHE A 6 3.15 -7.95 -5.91
C PHE A 6 2.04 -7.02 -5.44
N ARG A 7 0.82 -7.35 -5.82
CA ARG A 7 -0.37 -6.70 -5.31
C ARG A 7 -0.97 -7.54 -4.19
N VAL A 8 -0.89 -7.03 -2.97
CA VAL A 8 -1.44 -7.70 -1.79
C VAL A 8 -2.82 -7.14 -1.50
N VAL A 9 -3.83 -7.99 -1.56
CA VAL A 9 -5.22 -7.65 -1.28
C VAL A 9 -5.66 -8.37 -0.01
N GLY A 10 -6.24 -7.63 0.92
CA GLY A 10 -6.72 -8.22 2.15
C GLY A 10 -7.52 -7.24 2.99
N LEU A 11 -8.17 -7.76 4.01
CA LEU A 11 -8.81 -6.92 5.00
C LEU A 11 -7.78 -6.43 6.02
N ARG A 12 -7.97 -5.26 6.60
CA ARG A 12 -7.15 -4.80 7.73
C ARG A 12 -7.18 -5.85 8.83
N ARG A 13 -6.01 -6.07 9.46
CA ARG A 13 -5.83 -7.07 10.52
C ARG A 13 -5.84 -8.54 10.05
N THR A 14 -5.73 -8.81 8.76
CA THR A 14 -5.56 -10.18 8.26
C THR A 14 -4.13 -10.71 8.38
N GLY A 15 -3.17 -9.86 8.73
CA GLY A 15 -1.75 -10.23 8.78
C GLY A 15 -0.97 -9.79 7.55
N ASN A 16 -1.53 -8.88 6.73
CA ASN A 16 -0.90 -8.36 5.51
C ASN A 16 0.56 -7.97 5.75
N HIS A 17 0.82 -7.16 6.78
CA HIS A 17 2.17 -6.69 7.08
C HIS A 17 3.15 -7.82 7.47
N ALA A 18 2.68 -8.89 8.12
CA ALA A 18 3.54 -10.01 8.47
C ALA A 18 4.01 -10.76 7.22
N ILE A 19 3.07 -11.03 6.30
CA ILE A 19 3.37 -11.67 5.02
C ILE A 19 4.25 -10.77 4.15
N ILE A 20 3.91 -9.48 4.06
CA ILE A 20 4.71 -8.52 3.31
C ILE A 20 6.14 -8.42 3.86
N ASN A 21 6.30 -8.29 5.18
CA ASN A 21 7.62 -8.22 5.79
C ASN A 21 8.42 -9.50 5.56
N TRP A 22 7.78 -10.66 5.60
CA TRP A 22 8.44 -11.93 5.27
C TRP A 22 8.93 -11.94 3.81
N ILE A 23 8.10 -11.51 2.86
CA ILE A 23 8.49 -11.39 1.44
C ILE A 23 9.66 -10.43 1.27
N LEU A 24 9.61 -9.26 1.94
CA LEU A 24 10.67 -8.25 1.86
C LEU A 24 12.04 -8.78 2.31
N GLN A 25 12.06 -9.72 3.26
CA GLN A 25 13.28 -10.35 3.77
C GLN A 25 13.86 -11.42 2.82
N GLN A 26 13.09 -11.84 1.80
CA GLN A 26 13.53 -12.86 0.84
C GLN A 26 14.14 -12.26 -0.44
N VAL A 27 14.17 -10.94 -0.55
CA VAL A 27 14.61 -10.26 -1.77
C VAL A 27 15.84 -9.43 -1.46
N ASP A 28 16.95 -9.81 -2.08
CA ASP A 28 18.14 -8.96 -2.15
C ASP A 28 17.97 -7.96 -3.28
N GLY A 29 18.18 -6.67 -3.00
CA GLY A 29 18.08 -5.63 -4.02
C GLY A 29 17.14 -4.50 -3.66
N THR A 30 16.69 -3.80 -4.67
CA THR A 30 15.84 -2.62 -4.53
C THR A 30 14.38 -2.99 -4.33
N VAL A 31 13.89 -2.84 -3.13
CA VAL A 31 12.52 -3.17 -2.78
C VAL A 31 11.76 -1.94 -2.32
N VAL A 32 10.55 -1.77 -2.85
CA VAL A 32 9.63 -0.70 -2.42
C VAL A 32 8.30 -1.30 -2.02
N PHE A 33 7.88 -1.01 -0.81
CA PHE A 33 6.55 -1.34 -0.31
C PHE A 33 5.73 -0.06 -0.13
N VAL A 34 4.57 -0.01 -0.78
CA VAL A 34 3.59 1.07 -0.65
C VAL A 34 2.35 0.53 0.06
N ASN A 35 2.15 0.99 1.29
CA ASN A 35 1.09 0.51 2.16
C ASN A 35 -0.25 1.19 1.92
N ASP A 36 -1.33 0.40 1.89
CA ASP A 36 -2.73 0.86 1.87
C ASP A 36 -2.97 1.98 0.85
N ILE A 37 -2.73 1.68 -0.42
CA ILE A 37 -2.84 2.66 -1.49
C ILE A 37 -4.31 3.00 -1.79
N PHE A 38 -4.54 4.26 -2.12
CA PHE A 38 -5.80 4.71 -2.70
C PHE A 38 -5.69 4.73 -4.22
N ILE A 39 -6.62 4.09 -4.90
CA ILE A 39 -6.62 3.97 -6.38
C ILE A 39 -6.63 5.33 -7.09
N ASN A 40 -7.09 6.37 -6.40
CA ASN A 40 -7.26 7.70 -6.98
C ASN A 40 -6.12 8.67 -6.66
N GLU A 41 -5.13 8.26 -5.89
CA GLU A 41 -4.02 9.10 -5.44
C GLU A 41 -2.69 8.51 -5.92
N ASN A 42 -1.77 9.38 -6.35
CA ASN A 42 -0.39 8.98 -6.56
C ASN A 42 0.30 8.94 -5.18
N PRO A 43 0.68 7.77 -4.67
CA PRO A 43 1.20 7.67 -3.31
C PRO A 43 2.54 8.39 -3.12
N PHE A 44 3.37 8.43 -4.15
CA PHE A 44 4.65 9.15 -4.10
C PHE A 44 4.43 10.65 -3.98
N ARG A 45 3.53 11.18 -4.80
CA ARG A 45 3.16 12.60 -4.76
C ARG A 45 2.57 12.99 -3.42
N THR A 46 1.66 12.17 -2.88
CA THR A 46 1.08 12.41 -1.56
C THR A 46 2.13 12.49 -0.47
N VAL A 47 3.14 11.61 -0.51
CA VAL A 47 4.24 11.64 0.47
C VAL A 47 5.10 12.89 0.31
N VAL A 48 5.46 13.26 -0.91
CA VAL A 48 6.21 14.50 -1.19
C VAL A 48 5.47 15.73 -0.66
N GLU A 49 4.17 15.85 -0.96
CA GLU A 49 3.34 16.97 -0.49
C GLU A 49 3.28 17.05 1.05
N VAL A 50 3.23 15.91 1.74
CA VAL A 50 3.28 15.88 3.21
C VAL A 50 4.60 16.40 3.76
N PHE A 51 5.72 16.00 3.17
CA PHE A 51 7.04 16.49 3.58
C PHE A 51 7.23 17.98 3.30
N GLU A 52 6.73 18.46 2.17
CA GLU A 52 6.85 19.86 1.77
C GLU A 52 5.92 20.78 2.58
N SER A 53 4.73 20.33 2.94
CA SER A 53 3.78 21.10 3.75
C SER A 53 4.17 21.20 5.22
N GLN A 54 4.99 20.27 5.70
CA GLN A 54 5.34 20.13 7.12
C GLN A 54 4.12 20.02 8.06
N ASP A 55 2.98 19.56 7.54
CA ASP A 55 1.74 19.44 8.29
C ASP A 55 1.76 18.19 9.18
N PRO A 56 1.79 18.34 10.52
CA PRO A 56 1.91 17.23 11.45
C PRO A 56 0.71 16.26 11.38
N ASP A 57 -0.47 16.74 11.00
CA ASP A 57 -1.68 15.91 10.92
C ASP A 57 -1.64 14.90 9.77
N PHE A 58 -0.74 15.08 8.80
CA PHE A 58 -0.57 14.21 7.66
C PHE A 58 0.66 13.30 7.71
N TYR A 59 1.50 13.36 8.74
CA TYR A 59 2.71 12.52 8.85
C TYR A 59 2.45 11.00 8.73
N TRP A 60 1.26 10.54 9.10
CA TRP A 60 0.88 9.14 8.90
C TRP A 60 0.87 8.73 7.41
N ARG A 61 0.70 9.67 6.48
CA ARG A 61 0.77 9.44 5.04
C ARG A 61 2.21 9.23 4.57
N ALA A 62 3.18 9.87 5.20
CA ALA A 62 4.60 9.68 4.92
C ALA A 62 5.06 8.23 5.20
N ASN A 63 4.48 7.60 6.21
CA ASN A 63 4.80 6.22 6.58
C ASN A 63 4.22 5.15 5.64
N ARG A 64 3.55 5.54 4.57
CA ARG A 64 2.99 4.58 3.60
C ARG A 64 4.03 3.95 2.70
N ILE A 65 5.16 4.61 2.49
CA ILE A 65 6.24 4.09 1.65
C ILE A 65 7.37 3.62 2.53
N LYS A 66 7.72 2.35 2.37
CA LYS A 66 8.89 1.72 2.99
C LYS A 66 9.76 1.17 1.89
N SER A 67 11.04 1.37 1.98
CA SER A 67 11.97 0.88 0.98
C SER A 67 13.29 0.47 1.60
N ASN A 68 14.02 -0.33 0.84
CA ASN A 68 15.41 -0.65 1.07
C ASN A 68 16.09 -0.76 -0.30
N PRO A 69 17.15 -0.03 -0.59
CA PRO A 69 17.69 1.19 0.05
C PRO A 69 17.22 2.50 -0.59
N LEU A 70 16.35 2.47 -1.63
CA LEU A 70 16.05 3.58 -2.54
C LEU A 70 15.53 4.87 -1.90
N TYR A 71 14.78 4.74 -0.81
CA TYR A 71 14.21 5.90 -0.14
C TYR A 71 14.78 6.00 1.28
N ALA A 72 16.11 5.91 1.37
CA ALA A 72 16.84 6.10 2.61
C ALA A 72 17.90 7.17 2.43
N GLY A 73 18.23 7.90 3.49
CA GLY A 73 19.29 8.91 3.45
C GLY A 73 18.89 10.22 2.80
N GLU A 74 19.88 10.94 2.30
CA GLU A 74 19.74 12.31 1.77
C GLU A 74 18.93 12.36 0.47
N ASP A 75 18.98 11.31 -0.35
CA ASP A 75 18.28 11.23 -1.65
C ASP A 75 16.79 10.85 -1.54
N TYR A 76 16.29 10.64 -0.33
CA TYR A 76 14.91 10.15 -0.11
C TYR A 76 13.86 10.98 -0.83
N LEU A 77 13.85 12.29 -0.60
CA LEU A 77 12.86 13.21 -1.16
C LEU A 77 13.00 13.36 -2.66
N ASP A 78 14.22 13.38 -3.17
CA ASP A 78 14.48 13.53 -4.61
C ASP A 78 14.06 12.29 -5.38
N ASN A 79 14.27 11.12 -4.82
CA ASN A 79 13.78 9.87 -5.41
C ASN A 79 12.25 9.79 -5.39
N LEU A 80 11.61 10.24 -4.32
CA LEU A 80 10.13 10.34 -4.29
C LEU A 80 9.60 11.34 -5.31
N ARG A 81 10.26 12.47 -5.51
CA ARG A 81 9.89 13.47 -6.54
C ARG A 81 10.00 12.90 -7.94
N LYS A 82 11.06 12.14 -8.25
CA LYS A 82 11.20 11.43 -9.53
C LYS A 82 9.99 10.53 -9.78
N GLU A 83 9.67 9.65 -8.83
CA GLU A 83 8.51 8.76 -8.91
C GLU A 83 7.19 9.53 -9.07
N ALA A 84 6.98 10.59 -8.29
CA ALA A 84 5.80 11.45 -8.37
C ALA A 84 5.62 12.07 -9.75
N ASN A 85 6.73 12.38 -10.41
CA ASN A 85 6.79 12.97 -11.76
C ASN A 85 6.87 11.92 -12.88
N ARG A 86 6.73 10.61 -12.54
CA ARG A 86 6.77 9.48 -13.48
C ARG A 86 8.16 9.20 -14.09
N ASP A 87 9.18 9.72 -13.48
CA ASP A 87 10.57 9.31 -13.74
C ASP A 87 10.84 8.08 -12.85
N PHE A 88 10.33 6.94 -13.31
CA PHE A 88 10.30 5.72 -12.50
C PHE A 88 11.66 5.09 -12.34
N ILE A 89 12.10 4.98 -11.10
CA ILE A 89 13.32 4.28 -10.73
C ILE A 89 13.05 2.77 -10.81
N PRO A 90 13.86 1.98 -11.53
CA PRO A 90 13.72 0.53 -11.59
C PRO A 90 13.80 -0.10 -10.20
N LYS A 91 12.98 -1.10 -9.95
CA LYS A 91 12.92 -1.86 -8.69
C LYS A 91 12.99 -3.35 -8.97
N ASP A 92 13.74 -4.09 -8.18
CA ASP A 92 13.73 -5.55 -8.22
C ASP A 92 12.39 -6.10 -7.74
N LEU A 93 11.79 -5.41 -6.76
CA LEU A 93 10.45 -5.74 -6.28
C LEU A 93 9.67 -4.49 -5.87
N LEU A 94 8.51 -4.31 -6.47
CA LEU A 94 7.47 -3.39 -6.03
C LEU A 94 6.37 -4.18 -5.33
N ILE A 95 6.07 -3.86 -4.07
CA ILE A 95 4.91 -4.41 -3.36
C ILE A 95 3.97 -3.26 -3.02
N PHE A 96 2.68 -3.47 -3.18
CA PHE A 96 1.69 -2.56 -2.63
C PHE A 96 0.48 -3.30 -2.08
N SER A 97 -0.14 -2.72 -1.07
CA SER A 97 -1.32 -3.29 -0.43
C SER A 97 -2.58 -2.48 -0.70
N LEU A 98 -3.69 -3.21 -0.83
CA LEU A 98 -5.05 -2.71 -0.90
C LEU A 98 -5.79 -3.29 0.29
N GLU A 99 -6.12 -2.45 1.27
CA GLU A 99 -6.77 -2.89 2.50
C GLU A 99 -8.23 -2.42 2.57
N ASP A 100 -9.13 -3.32 2.98
CA ASP A 100 -10.58 -3.06 3.09
C ASP A 100 -11.23 -2.56 1.78
N TYR A 101 -10.63 -2.89 0.64
CA TYR A 101 -11.08 -2.39 -0.65
C TYR A 101 -12.28 -3.19 -1.16
N ARG A 102 -13.34 -2.48 -1.56
CA ARG A 102 -14.53 -3.11 -2.15
C ARG A 102 -14.27 -3.41 -3.63
N LEU A 103 -13.82 -4.62 -3.93
CA LEU A 103 -13.47 -5.04 -5.29
C LEU A 103 -14.63 -4.88 -6.28
N LYS A 104 -15.87 -5.09 -5.84
CA LYS A 104 -17.07 -4.89 -6.68
C LYS A 104 -17.27 -3.44 -7.16
N LEU A 105 -16.67 -2.46 -6.48
CA LEU A 105 -16.72 -1.05 -6.85
C LEU A 105 -15.50 -0.61 -7.69
N MET A 106 -14.58 -1.54 -7.96
CA MET A 106 -13.38 -1.25 -8.69
C MET A 106 -13.64 -1.30 -10.20
N ASP A 107 -13.56 -0.14 -10.85
CA ASP A 107 -13.38 -0.11 -12.30
C ASP A 107 -11.97 -0.59 -12.66
N VAL A 108 -11.89 -1.85 -13.12
CA VAL A 108 -10.63 -2.52 -13.42
C VAL A 108 -9.81 -1.76 -14.47
N LYS A 109 -10.46 -1.26 -15.53
CA LYS A 109 -9.77 -0.50 -16.59
C LYS A 109 -9.19 0.81 -16.08
N ARG A 110 -9.97 1.53 -15.28
CA ARG A 110 -9.54 2.78 -14.65
C ARG A 110 -8.41 2.53 -13.65
N TYR A 111 -8.51 1.45 -12.88
CA TYR A 111 -7.46 1.03 -11.97
C TYR A 111 -6.15 0.73 -12.73
N GLN A 112 -6.19 -0.11 -13.75
CA GLN A 112 -5.01 -0.48 -14.53
C GLN A 112 -4.33 0.74 -15.17
N LYS A 113 -5.13 1.65 -15.74
CA LYS A 113 -4.60 2.89 -16.32
C LYS A 113 -3.89 3.76 -15.28
N ARG A 114 -4.49 3.94 -14.09
CA ARG A 114 -3.89 4.74 -13.00
C ARG A 114 -2.69 4.05 -12.40
N HIS A 115 -2.75 2.74 -12.26
CA HIS A 115 -1.63 1.95 -11.76
C HIS A 115 -0.37 2.17 -12.61
N LEU A 116 -0.48 2.09 -13.93
CA LEU A 116 0.62 2.39 -14.84
C LEU A 116 1.12 3.83 -14.70
N LEU A 117 0.23 4.78 -14.45
CA LEU A 117 0.59 6.20 -14.26
C LEU A 117 1.33 6.46 -12.94
N TYR A 118 1.15 5.62 -11.93
CA TYR A 118 1.70 5.85 -10.58
C TYR A 118 2.93 4.98 -10.28
N PHE A 119 3.02 3.81 -10.90
CA PHE A 119 4.05 2.81 -10.58
C PHE A 119 4.90 2.39 -11.77
N GLY A 120 4.53 2.83 -12.97
CA GLY A 120 5.17 2.35 -14.19
C GLY A 120 4.78 0.91 -14.54
N ASN A 121 5.57 0.29 -15.39
CA ASN A 121 5.34 -1.09 -15.80
C ASN A 121 6.27 -2.06 -15.05
N SER A 122 5.83 -3.30 -14.92
CA SER A 122 6.56 -4.38 -14.30
C SER A 122 6.59 -5.58 -15.25
N LYS A 123 7.70 -6.34 -15.26
CA LYS A 123 7.87 -7.53 -16.12
C LYS A 123 6.94 -8.65 -15.66
N GLU A 124 6.91 -8.87 -14.35
CA GLU A 124 6.08 -9.90 -13.73
C GLU A 124 5.13 -9.27 -12.71
N LYS A 125 3.86 -9.74 -12.70
CA LYS A 125 2.82 -9.25 -11.78
C LYS A 125 2.14 -10.42 -11.10
N THR A 126 2.06 -10.37 -9.79
CA THR A 126 1.43 -11.38 -8.95
C THR A 126 0.41 -10.77 -8.02
N ASP A 127 -0.79 -11.33 -8.00
CA ASP A 127 -1.84 -10.97 -7.04
C ASP A 127 -1.80 -11.94 -5.86
N ILE A 128 -1.75 -11.39 -4.66
CA ILE A 128 -1.75 -12.14 -3.40
C ILE A 128 -3.00 -11.76 -2.62
N LEU A 129 -3.90 -12.72 -2.45
CA LEU A 129 -5.08 -12.55 -1.60
C LEU A 129 -4.81 -13.15 -0.22
N ILE A 130 -4.88 -12.32 0.82
CA ILE A 130 -4.70 -12.75 2.20
C ILE A 130 -6.06 -12.91 2.86
N LEU A 131 -6.37 -14.15 3.22
CA LEU A 131 -7.58 -14.52 3.94
C LEU A 131 -7.25 -14.85 5.40
N ARG A 132 -8.15 -14.52 6.30
CA ARG A 132 -8.07 -14.87 7.71
C ARG A 132 -9.43 -15.35 8.18
N ASP A 133 -9.43 -16.26 9.13
CA ASP A 133 -10.64 -16.68 9.85
C ASP A 133 -11.44 -15.46 10.35
N PRO A 134 -12.72 -15.35 10.00
CA PRO A 134 -13.57 -14.20 10.33
C PRO A 134 -13.64 -13.89 11.82
N TYR A 135 -13.69 -14.91 12.69
CA TYR A 135 -13.77 -14.73 14.14
C TYR A 135 -12.52 -14.08 14.70
N ASN A 136 -11.34 -14.56 14.28
CA ASN A 136 -10.05 -13.98 14.67
C ASN A 136 -9.86 -12.58 14.10
N LEU A 137 -10.37 -12.33 12.90
CA LEU A 137 -10.33 -11.00 12.29
C LEU A 137 -11.19 -10.00 13.07
N LEU A 138 -12.43 -10.36 13.39
CA LEU A 138 -13.35 -9.55 14.20
C LEU A 138 -12.79 -9.28 15.59
N ALA A 139 -12.31 -10.31 16.28
CA ALA A 139 -11.69 -10.16 17.59
C ALA A 139 -10.49 -9.20 17.57
N SER A 140 -9.63 -9.31 16.55
CA SER A 140 -8.49 -8.41 16.37
C SER A 140 -8.90 -6.96 16.10
N ARG A 141 -9.96 -6.73 15.36
CA ARG A 141 -10.50 -5.39 15.11
C ARG A 141 -11.10 -4.78 16.38
N LEU A 142 -11.92 -5.52 17.09
CA LEU A 142 -12.56 -5.07 18.34
C LEU A 142 -11.53 -4.77 19.43
N LYS A 143 -10.48 -5.60 19.57
CA LYS A 143 -9.42 -5.40 20.57
C LYS A 143 -8.64 -4.09 20.37
N ASN A 144 -8.40 -3.70 19.14
CA ASN A 144 -7.58 -2.51 18.83
C ASN A 144 -8.38 -1.21 18.82
N GLU A 145 -9.68 -1.30 18.66
CA GLU A 145 -10.56 -0.18 18.87
C GLU A 145 -10.92 -0.13 20.34
N ARG A 146 -10.17 0.63 21.12
CA ARG A 146 -10.61 1.01 22.47
C ARG A 146 -11.95 1.72 22.32
N ILE A 147 -12.97 0.88 22.26
CA ILE A 147 -14.40 1.09 22.37
C ILE A 147 -14.83 2.56 22.43
N GLY A 148 -14.77 3.20 21.30
CA GLY A 148 -15.63 4.34 21.03
C GLY A 148 -16.63 3.85 19.99
N LEU A 149 -17.90 4.14 20.16
CA LEU A 149 -19.07 3.71 19.37
C LEU A 149 -19.01 3.90 17.82
N LYS A 150 -17.82 3.89 17.23
CA LYS A 150 -17.59 3.91 15.77
C LYS A 150 -17.62 2.52 15.11
N THR A 151 -18.08 1.50 15.81
CA THR A 151 -18.15 0.10 15.37
C THR A 151 -18.96 -0.12 14.09
N ARG A 152 -19.93 0.72 13.77
CA ARG A 152 -20.77 0.54 12.57
C ARG A 152 -20.03 0.60 11.25
N SER A 153 -18.91 1.33 11.14
CA SER A 153 -18.18 1.45 9.87
C SER A 153 -17.33 0.23 9.52
N TYR A 154 -16.90 -0.54 10.52
CA TYR A 154 -16.02 -1.70 10.34
C TYR A 154 -16.76 -3.02 10.09
N LEU A 155 -18.04 -3.08 10.46
CA LEU A 155 -18.89 -4.24 10.16
C LEU A 155 -19.51 -4.15 8.76
N LYS A 156 -19.51 -2.98 8.12
CA LYS A 156 -20.04 -2.81 6.76
C LYS A 156 -19.46 -3.76 5.70
N PRO A 157 -18.13 -4.07 5.69
CA PRO A 157 -17.59 -5.03 4.73
C PRO A 157 -18.16 -6.45 4.85
N PHE A 158 -18.72 -6.80 6.01
CA PHE A 158 -19.29 -8.13 6.26
C PHE A 158 -20.81 -8.20 6.06
N ALA A 159 -21.49 -7.06 5.97
CA ALA A 159 -22.93 -6.99 5.77
C ALA A 159 -23.35 -7.13 4.29
N ASP A 160 -22.39 -7.03 3.39
CA ASP A 160 -22.60 -7.05 1.93
C ASP A 160 -22.13 -8.37 1.27
N VAL A 161 -21.94 -9.45 2.04
CA VAL A 161 -21.55 -10.78 1.54
C VAL A 161 -22.79 -11.68 1.47
#